data_e8fee3b8cbed68e9beff18b754407887
#
_entry.id   e8fee3b8cbed68e9beff18b754407887
#
_cell.length_a   1.000
_cell.length_b   1.000
_cell.length_c   1.000
_cell.angle_alpha   90.00
_cell.angle_beta   90.00
_cell.angle_gamma   90.00
#
_symmetry.space_group_name_H-M   'P 1'
#
loop_
_entity.id
_entity.type
_entity.pdbx_description
1 polymer ?
#
loop_
_entity_poly.entity_id
_entity_poly.type
_entity_poly.pdbx_seq_one_letter_code
_entity_poly.pdbx_strand_id
1 'polypeptide(L)'
;MGPGTPGRVYLVGAGPGAADLLTVRAARLIEGADIVFHDALVTEEILALARHAELVLVGKRHGRHSAAQDRINAQMIEAAARHRVVVRLKGGDPMLFGRAQEEIDALRGAGIEYEVVPGVSAAFAASAVLGVSLTRRGIARSVVFVTPRVGEGEGPSRWADAARGADTVVLYMAAHEAPAVARALIESGRDPGTPVAILENISLADEKRQFRLLGELARTDAVRMGPALLLVGEICREAMHGAQPGN
;
A
#
# COMPACT_ATOMS: atom_id res chain seq x y z
N MET A 1 1.83 -18.91 38.67
CA MET A 1 2.58 -17.95 37.86
C MET A 1 1.72 -16.70 37.81
N GLY A 2 2.19 -15.56 38.32
CA GLY A 2 1.47 -14.29 38.22
C GLY A 2 1.35 -13.89 36.73
N PRO A 3 0.37 -13.04 36.37
CA PRO A 3 0.23 -12.58 35.00
C PRO A 3 1.53 -11.84 34.61
N GLY A 4 2.30 -12.44 33.71
CA GLY A 4 3.48 -11.79 33.13
C GLY A 4 3.05 -10.53 32.41
N THR A 5 3.95 -9.55 32.33
CA THR A 5 3.72 -8.34 31.56
C THR A 5 3.29 -8.75 30.14
N PRO A 6 2.17 -8.22 29.60
CA PRO A 6 1.76 -8.51 28.24
C PRO A 6 2.89 -8.21 27.25
N GLY A 7 2.96 -8.97 26.16
CA GLY A 7 3.90 -8.70 25.09
C GLY A 7 3.55 -7.41 24.36
N ARG A 8 4.47 -6.97 23.51
CA ARG A 8 4.33 -5.77 22.70
C ARG A 8 3.96 -6.11 21.26
N VAL A 9 3.03 -5.35 20.70
CA VAL A 9 2.64 -5.47 19.28
C VAL A 9 3.37 -4.43 18.44
N TYR A 10 3.98 -4.87 17.36
CA TYR A 10 4.65 -4.01 16.39
C TYR A 10 3.89 -4.02 15.07
N LEU A 11 3.35 -2.85 14.66
CA LEU A 11 2.75 -2.66 13.36
C LEU A 11 3.87 -2.28 12.38
N VAL A 12 4.31 -3.22 11.57
CA VAL A 12 5.55 -3.12 10.79
C VAL A 12 5.25 -3.01 9.30
N GLY A 13 5.83 -2.01 8.64
CA GLY A 13 5.80 -1.89 7.18
C GLY A 13 6.71 -2.90 6.51
N ALA A 14 6.15 -3.72 5.63
CA ALA A 14 6.86 -4.70 4.82
C ALA A 14 7.51 -4.11 3.55
N GLY A 15 7.31 -2.83 3.29
CA GLY A 15 7.76 -2.24 2.04
C GLY A 15 6.92 -2.67 0.82
N PRO A 16 7.41 -2.39 -0.39
CA PRO A 16 6.66 -2.61 -1.64
C PRO A 16 6.67 -4.07 -2.12
N GLY A 17 7.56 -4.91 -1.56
CA GLY A 17 7.64 -6.33 -1.94
C GLY A 17 9.04 -6.93 -1.82
N ALA A 18 10.08 -6.27 -2.31
CA ALA A 18 11.46 -6.74 -2.21
C ALA A 18 11.97 -6.64 -0.76
N ALA A 19 12.65 -7.68 -0.28
CA ALA A 19 13.11 -7.77 1.11
C ALA A 19 14.23 -6.77 1.43
N ASP A 20 15.05 -6.38 0.48
CA ASP A 20 16.10 -5.36 0.62
C ASP A 20 15.57 -3.93 0.80
N LEU A 21 14.26 -3.72 0.56
CA LEU A 21 13.56 -2.46 0.83
C LEU A 21 12.92 -2.40 2.22
N LEU A 22 13.14 -3.42 3.06
CA LEU A 22 12.78 -3.34 4.47
C LEU A 22 13.63 -2.28 5.19
N THR A 23 13.02 -1.60 6.16
CA THR A 23 13.84 -0.83 7.10
C THR A 23 14.64 -1.79 7.97
N VAL A 24 15.84 -1.38 8.40
CA VAL A 24 16.68 -2.17 9.31
C VAL A 24 15.93 -2.56 10.59
N ARG A 25 15.05 -1.67 11.09
CA ARG A 25 14.20 -1.95 12.25
C ARG A 25 13.18 -3.03 11.94
N ALA A 26 12.51 -2.96 10.79
CA ALA A 26 11.54 -3.96 10.35
C ALA A 26 12.18 -5.36 10.27
N ALA A 27 13.31 -5.48 9.59
CA ALA A 27 14.03 -6.76 9.46
C ALA A 27 14.36 -7.37 10.83
N ARG A 28 14.95 -6.59 11.75
CA ARG A 28 15.29 -7.05 13.11
C ARG A 28 14.08 -7.51 13.92
N LEU A 29 12.95 -6.81 13.78
CA LEU A 29 11.71 -7.17 14.48
C LEU A 29 11.11 -8.45 13.92
N ILE A 30 11.14 -8.65 12.60
CA ILE A 30 10.67 -9.89 11.95
C ILE A 30 11.54 -11.07 12.39
N GLU A 31 12.86 -10.91 12.41
CA GLU A 31 13.81 -11.96 12.85
C GLU A 31 13.62 -12.35 14.32
N GLY A 32 13.29 -11.38 15.18
CA GLY A 32 13.10 -11.58 16.62
C GLY A 32 11.65 -11.82 17.05
N ALA A 33 10.71 -11.98 16.12
CA ALA A 33 9.31 -12.18 16.43
C ALA A 33 9.02 -13.57 16.99
N ASP A 34 8.06 -13.67 17.93
CA ASP A 34 7.49 -14.94 18.38
C ASP A 34 6.34 -15.35 17.46
N ILE A 35 5.58 -14.36 16.95
CA ILE A 35 4.46 -14.57 16.03
C ILE A 35 4.37 -13.40 15.05
N VAL A 36 4.08 -13.69 13.77
CA VAL A 36 3.93 -12.71 12.70
C VAL A 36 2.55 -12.87 12.06
N PHE A 37 1.69 -11.88 12.22
CA PHE A 37 0.46 -11.74 11.44
C PHE A 37 0.77 -10.96 10.16
N HIS A 38 0.49 -11.54 8.99
CA HIS A 38 0.85 -10.93 7.72
C HIS A 38 -0.30 -10.93 6.71
N ASP A 39 -0.31 -9.94 5.82
CA ASP A 39 -1.22 -9.86 4.69
C ASP A 39 -0.74 -10.72 3.51
N ALA A 40 -1.64 -11.03 2.59
CA ALA A 40 -1.32 -11.81 1.39
C ALA A 40 -0.37 -11.09 0.40
N LEU A 41 -0.11 -9.78 0.60
CA LEU A 41 0.83 -9.00 -0.21
C LEU A 41 2.27 -9.10 0.28
N VAL A 42 2.50 -9.65 1.47
CA VAL A 42 3.86 -9.88 1.99
C VAL A 42 4.46 -11.09 1.28
N THR A 43 5.65 -10.91 0.74
CA THR A 43 6.35 -11.94 -0.04
C THR A 43 6.94 -13.04 0.83
N GLU A 44 7.11 -14.22 0.24
CA GLU A 44 7.75 -15.36 0.92
C GLU A 44 9.20 -15.03 1.34
N GLU A 45 9.92 -14.22 0.56
CA GLU A 45 11.27 -13.78 0.87
C GLU A 45 11.32 -12.99 2.19
N ILE A 46 10.34 -12.09 2.41
CA ILE A 46 10.22 -11.35 3.67
C ILE A 46 9.81 -12.28 4.82
N LEU A 47 8.86 -13.19 4.60
CA LEU A 47 8.41 -14.13 5.61
C LEU A 47 9.52 -15.11 6.04
N ALA A 48 10.45 -15.44 5.14
CA ALA A 48 11.60 -16.29 5.44
C ALA A 48 12.57 -15.70 6.49
N LEU A 49 12.51 -14.38 6.76
CA LEU A 49 13.26 -13.74 7.84
C LEU A 49 12.73 -14.16 9.23
N ALA A 50 11.47 -14.50 9.35
CA ALA A 50 10.82 -14.89 10.59
C ALA A 50 11.07 -16.39 10.92
N ARG A 51 12.33 -16.78 11.06
CA ARG A 51 12.80 -18.19 11.10
C ARG A 51 12.20 -19.02 12.25
N HIS A 52 11.83 -18.37 13.33
CA HIS A 52 11.39 -19.02 14.57
C HIS A 52 9.95 -18.63 14.96
N ALA A 53 9.35 -17.68 14.24
CA ALA A 53 8.03 -17.19 14.55
C ALA A 53 6.92 -18.08 13.99
N GLU A 54 5.80 -18.13 14.69
CA GLU A 54 4.55 -18.61 14.13
C GLU A 54 4.07 -17.61 13.05
N LEU A 55 3.79 -18.11 11.83
CA LEU A 55 3.26 -17.28 10.73
C LEU A 55 1.75 -17.44 10.63
N VAL A 56 1.04 -16.32 10.70
CA VAL A 56 -0.44 -16.29 10.64
C VAL A 56 -0.87 -15.38 9.49
N LEU A 57 -1.39 -15.96 8.42
CA LEU A 57 -1.98 -15.20 7.32
C LEU A 57 -3.31 -14.61 7.79
N VAL A 58 -3.41 -13.26 7.78
CA VAL A 58 -4.60 -12.51 8.12
C VAL A 58 -5.10 -11.73 6.91
N GLY A 59 -6.42 -11.69 6.74
CA GLY A 59 -7.03 -10.96 5.62
C GLY A 59 -7.19 -11.81 4.36
N LYS A 60 -8.44 -12.03 4.03
CA LYS A 60 -9.08 -12.71 2.91
C LYS A 60 -9.28 -14.20 3.00
N ARG A 61 -10.49 -14.58 3.43
CA ARG A 61 -11.36 -15.46 2.63
C ARG A 61 -12.80 -15.00 2.91
N HIS A 62 -13.47 -14.43 1.89
CA HIS A 62 -14.93 -14.24 1.81
C HIS A 62 -15.66 -13.87 3.11
N GLY A 63 -15.89 -12.60 3.38
CA GLY A 63 -16.67 -12.09 4.51
C GLY A 63 -16.68 -10.56 4.56
N ARG A 64 -17.63 -9.99 5.29
CA ARG A 64 -17.77 -8.54 5.49
C ARG A 64 -16.44 -7.95 6.01
N HIS A 65 -15.97 -6.89 5.39
CA HIS A 65 -14.64 -6.30 5.67
C HIS A 65 -14.44 -5.86 7.14
N SER A 66 -15.49 -5.38 7.81
CA SER A 66 -15.44 -4.97 9.23
C SER A 66 -15.25 -6.16 10.17
N ALA A 67 -16.04 -7.23 10.00
CA ALA A 67 -15.92 -8.43 10.83
C ALA A 67 -14.57 -9.15 10.67
N ALA A 68 -13.92 -9.02 9.50
CA ALA A 68 -12.57 -9.54 9.28
C ALA A 68 -11.51 -8.74 10.06
N GLN A 69 -11.65 -7.40 10.14
CA GLN A 69 -10.71 -6.55 10.88
C GLN A 69 -10.84 -6.75 12.40
N ASP A 70 -12.06 -6.85 12.92
CA ASP A 70 -12.30 -7.10 14.35
C ASP A 70 -11.67 -8.42 14.79
N ARG A 71 -11.72 -9.45 13.94
CA ARG A 71 -11.05 -10.74 14.19
C ARG A 71 -9.54 -10.60 14.23
N ILE A 72 -8.93 -9.84 13.30
CA ILE A 72 -7.49 -9.58 13.30
C ILE A 72 -7.10 -8.87 14.58
N ASN A 73 -7.84 -7.85 14.99
CA ASN A 73 -7.61 -7.10 16.22
C ASN A 73 -7.67 -8.01 17.45
N ALA A 74 -8.69 -8.87 17.55
CA ALA A 74 -8.83 -9.81 18.65
C ALA A 74 -7.67 -10.83 18.69
N GLN A 75 -7.24 -11.34 17.54
CA GLN A 75 -6.10 -12.27 17.46
C GLN A 75 -4.78 -11.63 17.91
N MET A 76 -4.52 -10.38 17.54
CA MET A 76 -3.31 -9.67 18.01
C MET A 76 -3.33 -9.44 19.52
N ILE A 77 -4.47 -9.05 20.09
CA ILE A 77 -4.63 -8.87 21.53
C ILE A 77 -4.42 -10.20 22.28
N GLU A 78 -5.01 -11.28 21.79
CA GLU A 78 -4.82 -12.64 22.35
C GLU A 78 -3.35 -13.09 22.26
N ALA A 79 -2.71 -12.83 21.14
CA ALA A 79 -1.29 -13.16 20.94
C ALA A 79 -0.39 -12.40 21.93
N ALA A 80 -0.66 -11.12 22.20
CA ALA A 80 0.10 -10.32 23.15
C ALA A 80 0.01 -10.84 24.59
N ALA A 81 -1.02 -11.62 24.93
CA ALA A 81 -1.10 -12.28 26.24
C ALA A 81 -0.16 -13.50 26.36
N ARG A 82 0.33 -14.06 25.25
CA ARG A 82 1.09 -15.31 25.21
C ARG A 82 2.51 -15.15 24.68
N HIS A 83 2.76 -14.12 23.86
CA HIS A 83 4.01 -13.87 23.16
C HIS A 83 4.58 -12.51 23.57
N ARG A 84 5.90 -12.38 23.61
CA ARG A 84 6.59 -11.14 24.00
C ARG A 84 6.70 -10.17 22.82
N VAL A 85 6.98 -10.69 21.62
CA VAL A 85 7.18 -9.92 20.40
C VAL A 85 6.16 -10.37 19.36
N VAL A 86 5.09 -9.60 19.22
CA VAL A 86 4.03 -9.82 18.23
C VAL A 86 4.22 -8.84 17.08
N VAL A 87 4.41 -9.35 15.87
CA VAL A 87 4.56 -8.50 14.67
C VAL A 87 3.30 -8.58 13.81
N ARG A 88 2.73 -7.42 13.49
CA ARG A 88 1.71 -7.24 12.45
C ARG A 88 2.39 -6.66 11.21
N LEU A 89 2.66 -7.49 10.21
CA LEU A 89 3.40 -7.13 9.00
C LEU A 89 2.42 -6.73 7.89
N LYS A 90 2.57 -5.51 7.38
CA LYS A 90 1.64 -4.86 6.44
C LYS A 90 2.39 -4.41 5.19
N GLY A 91 1.84 -4.68 4.00
CA GLY A 91 2.45 -4.21 2.75
C GLY A 91 2.61 -2.69 2.71
N GLY A 92 3.71 -2.20 2.16
CA GLY A 92 4.04 -0.77 2.12
C GLY A 92 4.33 -0.17 3.48
N ASP A 93 3.68 0.95 3.79
CA ASP A 93 3.71 1.62 5.09
C ASP A 93 2.39 1.39 5.82
N PRO A 94 2.39 1.02 7.12
CA PRO A 94 1.18 0.75 7.89
C PRO A 94 0.19 1.92 7.94
N MET A 95 0.71 3.14 7.92
CA MET A 95 -0.07 4.37 8.12
C MET A 95 -0.66 4.95 6.84
N LEU A 96 -0.46 4.30 5.68
CA LEU A 96 -1.02 4.73 4.41
C LEU A 96 -1.95 3.66 3.83
N PHE A 97 -3.26 3.89 3.87
CA PHE A 97 -4.34 2.97 3.40
C PHE A 97 -4.29 1.55 3.99
N GLY A 98 -3.60 1.39 5.12
CA GLY A 98 -3.37 0.11 5.77
C GLY A 98 -4.33 -0.20 6.93
N ARG A 99 -5.33 0.63 7.23
CA ARG A 99 -6.26 0.48 8.37
C ARG A 99 -5.56 0.36 9.74
N ALA A 100 -4.32 0.88 9.83
CA ALA A 100 -3.54 0.78 11.06
C ALA A 100 -4.21 1.49 12.25
N GLN A 101 -4.99 2.55 12.01
CA GLN A 101 -5.68 3.26 13.09
C GLN A 101 -6.67 2.37 13.82
N GLU A 102 -7.40 1.50 13.11
CA GLU A 102 -8.34 0.55 13.72
C GLU A 102 -7.62 -0.50 14.59
N GLU A 103 -6.44 -0.97 14.13
CA GLU A 103 -5.58 -1.88 14.89
C GLU A 103 -5.01 -1.18 16.13
N ILE A 104 -4.55 0.06 16.01
CA ILE A 104 -4.04 0.90 17.11
C ILE A 104 -5.12 1.14 18.18
N ASP A 105 -6.33 1.50 17.75
CA ASP A 105 -7.43 1.81 18.67
C ASP A 105 -7.86 0.55 19.46
N ALA A 106 -7.89 -0.61 18.81
CA ALA A 106 -8.17 -1.89 19.47
C ALA A 106 -7.09 -2.27 20.50
N LEU A 107 -5.80 -2.13 20.15
CA LEU A 107 -4.69 -2.41 21.06
C LEU A 107 -4.69 -1.45 22.25
N ARG A 108 -4.92 -0.17 22.00
CA ARG A 108 -5.02 0.87 23.04
C ARG A 108 -6.20 0.60 23.97
N GLY A 109 -7.37 0.24 23.43
CA GLY A 109 -8.56 -0.12 24.19
C GLY A 109 -8.36 -1.35 25.09
N ALA A 110 -7.49 -2.26 24.67
CA ALA A 110 -7.11 -3.47 25.42
C ALA A 110 -5.92 -3.24 26.40
N GLY A 111 -5.33 -2.03 26.44
CA GLY A 111 -4.18 -1.74 27.28
C GLY A 111 -2.88 -2.43 26.82
N ILE A 112 -2.78 -2.83 25.54
CA ILE A 112 -1.61 -3.48 24.97
C ILE A 112 -0.63 -2.42 24.47
N GLU A 113 0.64 -2.55 24.84
CA GLU A 113 1.70 -1.72 24.30
C GLU A 113 1.93 -2.00 22.82
N TYR A 114 2.07 -0.96 22.02
CA TYR A 114 2.35 -1.09 20.60
C TYR A 114 3.40 -0.08 20.11
N GLU A 115 3.98 -0.38 18.97
CA GLU A 115 4.87 0.52 18.23
C GLU A 115 4.57 0.41 16.74
N VAL A 116 4.60 1.56 16.03
CA VAL A 116 4.48 1.59 14.57
C VAL A 116 5.87 1.75 13.98
N VAL A 117 6.22 0.86 13.08
CA VAL A 117 7.50 0.89 12.33
C VAL A 117 7.20 1.20 10.87
N PRO A 118 7.65 2.35 10.36
CA PRO A 118 7.36 2.74 8.99
C PRO A 118 7.98 1.79 7.97
N GLY A 119 7.40 1.75 6.77
CA GLY A 119 7.91 1.03 5.63
C GLY A 119 7.99 1.90 4.38
N VAL A 120 8.70 1.42 3.35
CA VAL A 120 8.74 2.08 2.06
C VAL A 120 7.39 1.90 1.36
N SER A 121 6.68 2.99 1.14
CA SER A 121 5.41 2.94 0.41
C SER A 121 5.62 2.61 -1.06
N ALA A 122 4.70 1.87 -1.67
CA ALA A 122 4.70 1.55 -3.10
C ALA A 122 4.83 2.78 -4.00
N ALA A 123 4.34 3.95 -3.59
CA ALA A 123 4.50 5.20 -4.33
C ALA A 123 5.96 5.63 -4.49
N PHE A 124 6.75 5.52 -3.43
CA PHE A 124 8.17 5.88 -3.48
C PHE A 124 8.99 4.83 -4.25
N ALA A 125 8.65 3.56 -4.11
CA ALA A 125 9.26 2.51 -4.91
C ALA A 125 8.93 2.68 -6.41
N ALA A 126 7.68 3.00 -6.75
CA ALA A 126 7.28 3.31 -8.13
C ALA A 126 8.06 4.48 -8.72
N SER A 127 8.21 5.55 -7.94
CA SER A 127 9.02 6.72 -8.31
C SER A 127 10.48 6.33 -8.61
N ALA A 128 11.08 5.55 -7.72
CA ALA A 128 12.47 5.08 -7.85
C ALA A 128 12.65 4.18 -9.09
N VAL A 129 11.75 3.22 -9.29
CA VAL A 129 11.77 2.27 -10.41
C VAL A 129 11.62 2.98 -11.75
N LEU A 130 10.79 4.03 -11.82
CA LEU A 130 10.63 4.84 -13.03
C LEU A 130 11.79 5.84 -13.24
N GLY A 131 12.62 6.09 -12.23
CA GLY A 131 13.60 7.16 -12.26
C GLY A 131 12.96 8.56 -12.30
N VAL A 132 11.72 8.69 -11.77
CA VAL A 132 10.92 9.91 -11.83
C VAL A 132 10.58 10.38 -10.42
N SER A 133 11.02 11.57 -10.04
CA SER A 133 10.64 12.17 -8.76
C SER A 133 9.16 12.54 -8.75
N LEU A 134 8.46 12.24 -7.65
CA LEU A 134 7.05 12.63 -7.46
C LEU A 134 6.87 14.14 -7.41
N THR A 135 7.94 14.89 -7.10
CA THR A 135 7.99 16.35 -7.13
C THR A 135 9.14 16.79 -8.02
N ARG A 136 8.92 17.83 -8.84
CA ARG A 136 9.96 18.37 -9.72
C ARG A 136 9.80 19.86 -9.85
N ARG A 137 10.88 20.62 -9.63
CA ARG A 137 10.89 22.08 -9.78
C ARG A 137 10.41 22.49 -11.18
N GLY A 138 9.43 23.39 -11.22
CA GLY A 138 8.85 23.88 -12.47
C GLY A 138 7.76 22.97 -13.10
N ILE A 139 7.60 21.75 -12.60
CA ILE A 139 6.62 20.78 -13.14
C ILE A 139 5.61 20.32 -12.07
N ALA A 140 6.09 19.91 -10.90
CA ALA A 140 5.21 19.37 -9.85
C ALA A 140 5.68 19.79 -8.46
N ARG A 141 4.84 20.53 -7.74
CA ARG A 141 5.08 21.00 -6.37
C ARG A 141 4.14 20.36 -5.35
N SER A 142 3.13 19.66 -5.84
CA SER A 142 2.12 19.00 -5.01
C SER A 142 1.99 17.52 -5.39
N VAL A 143 1.81 16.68 -4.38
CA VAL A 143 1.53 15.24 -4.53
C VAL A 143 0.33 14.90 -3.67
N VAL A 144 -0.64 14.22 -4.23
CA VAL A 144 -1.78 13.68 -3.49
C VAL A 144 -1.79 12.15 -3.58
N PHE A 145 -1.97 11.52 -2.43
CA PHE A 145 -2.20 10.07 -2.32
C PHE A 145 -3.69 9.85 -2.13
N VAL A 146 -4.32 9.13 -3.05
CA VAL A 146 -5.76 8.88 -3.03
C VAL A 146 -6.09 7.41 -3.32
N THR A 147 -7.27 7.01 -2.90
CA THR A 147 -7.89 5.76 -3.31
C THR A 147 -9.33 6.02 -3.75
N PRO A 148 -9.75 5.54 -4.92
CA PRO A 148 -11.16 5.60 -5.33
C PRO A 148 -12.04 4.64 -4.52
N ARG A 149 -11.40 3.65 -3.88
CA ARG A 149 -12.12 2.63 -3.11
C ARG A 149 -12.74 3.21 -1.85
N VAL A 150 -14.02 2.94 -1.65
CA VAL A 150 -14.76 3.26 -0.42
C VAL A 150 -14.94 2.01 0.42
N GLY A 151 -14.93 2.19 1.74
CA GLY A 151 -15.24 1.13 2.70
C GLY A 151 -16.73 0.79 2.73
N GLU A 152 -17.06 -0.38 3.29
CA GLU A 152 -18.44 -0.78 3.49
C GLU A 152 -19.15 0.20 4.45
N GLY A 153 -20.26 0.79 4.03
CA GLY A 153 -21.02 1.77 4.82
C GLY A 153 -20.52 3.22 4.72
N GLU A 154 -19.46 3.47 3.97
CA GLU A 154 -19.00 4.83 3.68
C GLU A 154 -19.78 5.46 2.52
N GLY A 155 -19.96 6.78 2.57
CA GLY A 155 -20.51 7.53 1.45
C GLY A 155 -19.56 7.64 0.27
N PRO A 156 -20.00 8.18 -0.88
CA PRO A 156 -19.15 8.36 -2.06
C PRO A 156 -17.93 9.20 -1.71
N SER A 157 -16.74 8.72 -2.10
CA SER A 157 -15.49 9.42 -1.86
C SER A 157 -15.33 10.60 -2.82
N ARG A 158 -14.88 11.75 -2.30
CA ARG A 158 -14.52 12.94 -3.10
C ARG A 158 -13.05 12.93 -3.54
N TRP A 159 -12.47 11.76 -3.76
CA TRP A 159 -11.07 11.62 -4.12
C TRP A 159 -10.69 12.36 -5.42
N ALA A 160 -11.61 12.41 -6.40
CA ALA A 160 -11.38 13.10 -7.68
C ALA A 160 -11.28 14.63 -7.49
N ASP A 161 -12.05 15.20 -6.57
CA ASP A 161 -11.94 16.61 -6.21
C ASP A 161 -10.59 16.92 -5.57
N ALA A 162 -10.11 16.06 -4.66
CA ALA A 162 -8.79 16.19 -4.04
C ALA A 162 -7.66 16.05 -5.09
N ALA A 163 -7.84 15.18 -6.07
CA ALA A 163 -6.88 14.96 -7.15
C ALA A 163 -6.83 16.10 -8.17
N ARG A 164 -7.89 16.90 -8.31
CA ARG A 164 -8.03 17.93 -9.34
C ARG A 164 -6.92 18.97 -9.34
N GLY A 165 -6.54 19.46 -8.18
CA GLY A 165 -5.57 20.55 -8.01
C GLY A 165 -4.12 20.10 -7.80
N ALA A 166 -3.87 18.80 -7.68
CA ALA A 166 -2.52 18.29 -7.43
C ALA A 166 -1.76 18.07 -8.75
N ASP A 167 -0.47 18.42 -8.79
CA ASP A 167 0.37 18.21 -9.98
C ASP A 167 0.59 16.72 -10.22
N THR A 168 0.88 15.97 -9.15
CA THR A 168 1.06 14.51 -9.16
C THR A 168 -0.05 13.84 -8.35
N VAL A 169 -0.71 12.85 -8.95
CA VAL A 169 -1.71 12.02 -8.28
C VAL A 169 -1.21 10.58 -8.21
N VAL A 170 -1.20 10.05 -7.00
CA VAL A 170 -0.84 8.65 -6.73
C VAL A 170 -2.10 7.90 -6.32
N LEU A 171 -2.54 6.95 -7.13
CA LEU A 171 -3.77 6.20 -6.91
C LEU A 171 -3.48 4.78 -6.47
N TYR A 172 -3.93 4.46 -5.26
CA TYR A 172 -3.88 3.13 -4.68
C TYR A 172 -5.18 2.38 -4.91
N MET A 173 -5.09 1.05 -5.07
CA MET A 173 -6.25 0.16 -5.23
C MET A 173 -7.18 0.54 -6.40
N ALA A 174 -6.65 1.21 -7.42
CA ALA A 174 -7.38 1.77 -8.55
C ALA A 174 -7.27 0.93 -9.84
N ALA A 175 -6.39 -0.08 -9.88
CA ALA A 175 -6.01 -0.77 -11.11
C ALA A 175 -7.18 -1.46 -11.82
N HIS A 176 -8.05 -2.13 -11.07
CA HIS A 176 -9.22 -2.83 -11.65
C HIS A 176 -10.26 -1.87 -12.22
N GLU A 177 -10.26 -0.62 -11.75
CA GLU A 177 -11.21 0.44 -12.15
C GLU A 177 -10.49 1.56 -12.90
N ALA A 178 -9.27 1.31 -13.41
CA ALA A 178 -8.43 2.33 -14.03
C ALA A 178 -9.15 3.14 -15.13
N PRO A 179 -9.97 2.55 -16.02
CA PRO A 179 -10.73 3.32 -17.01
C PRO A 179 -11.79 4.25 -16.38
N ALA A 180 -12.48 3.80 -15.34
CA ALA A 180 -13.47 4.62 -14.63
C ALA A 180 -12.78 5.74 -13.84
N VAL A 181 -11.63 5.46 -13.22
CA VAL A 181 -10.79 6.43 -12.54
C VAL A 181 -10.30 7.51 -13.51
N ALA A 182 -9.86 7.11 -14.71
CA ALA A 182 -9.42 8.05 -15.74
C ALA A 182 -10.57 8.96 -16.20
N ARG A 183 -11.78 8.43 -16.41
CA ARG A 183 -12.97 9.24 -16.72
C ARG A 183 -13.28 10.23 -15.61
N ALA A 184 -13.30 9.79 -14.35
CA ALA A 184 -13.57 10.67 -13.22
C ALA A 184 -12.55 11.82 -13.09
N LEU A 185 -11.26 11.56 -13.36
CA LEU A 185 -10.24 12.60 -13.39
C LEU A 185 -10.46 13.61 -14.52
N ILE A 186 -10.83 13.15 -15.73
CA ILE A 186 -11.16 14.03 -16.86
C ILE A 186 -12.39 14.86 -16.55
N GLU A 187 -13.46 14.25 -16.04
CA GLU A 187 -14.70 14.93 -15.63
C GLU A 187 -14.44 15.97 -14.54
N SER A 188 -13.47 15.72 -13.65
CA SER A 188 -13.03 16.72 -12.66
C SER A 188 -12.22 17.87 -13.25
N GLY A 189 -11.87 17.82 -14.55
CA GLY A 189 -11.17 18.88 -15.28
C GLY A 189 -9.69 18.63 -15.55
N ARG A 190 -9.20 17.39 -15.36
CA ARG A 190 -7.82 17.04 -15.74
C ARG A 190 -7.71 16.82 -17.25
N ASP A 191 -6.64 17.33 -17.85
CA ASP A 191 -6.38 17.19 -19.28
C ASP A 191 -6.29 15.70 -19.69
N PRO A 192 -7.06 15.24 -20.69
CA PRO A 192 -6.96 13.89 -21.26
C PRO A 192 -5.56 13.54 -21.79
N GLY A 193 -4.73 14.53 -22.14
CA GLY A 193 -3.34 14.39 -22.54
C GLY A 193 -2.36 14.18 -21.37
N THR A 194 -2.83 14.16 -20.11
CA THR A 194 -1.98 13.90 -18.93
C THR A 194 -1.41 12.49 -18.99
N PRO A 195 -0.08 12.29 -18.80
CA PRO A 195 0.52 10.98 -18.74
C PRO A 195 0.12 10.19 -17.49
N VAL A 196 -0.05 8.90 -17.67
CA VAL A 196 -0.31 7.91 -16.61
C VAL A 196 0.72 6.80 -16.70
N ALA A 197 1.43 6.53 -15.62
CA ALA A 197 2.22 5.32 -15.45
C ALA A 197 1.44 4.32 -14.58
N ILE A 198 1.31 3.09 -15.04
CA ILE A 198 0.68 1.98 -14.34
C ILE A 198 1.79 0.99 -14.00
N LEU A 199 2.01 0.75 -12.70
CA LEU A 199 3.05 -0.15 -12.22
C LEU A 199 2.40 -1.29 -11.45
N GLU A 200 2.67 -2.51 -11.89
CA GLU A 200 2.19 -3.75 -11.28
C GLU A 200 3.37 -4.49 -10.65
N ASN A 201 3.17 -5.09 -9.47
CA ASN A 201 4.16 -5.88 -8.75
C ASN A 201 5.49 -5.14 -8.52
N ILE A 202 5.39 -3.88 -8.10
CA ILE A 202 6.55 -2.98 -7.91
C ILE A 202 7.59 -3.63 -7.02
N SER A 203 8.86 -3.58 -7.44
CA SER A 203 10.03 -4.16 -6.79
C SER A 203 10.12 -5.70 -6.83
N LEU A 204 9.21 -6.39 -7.49
CA LEU A 204 9.25 -7.84 -7.65
C LEU A 204 9.83 -8.25 -9.02
N ALA A 205 10.21 -9.52 -9.16
CA ALA A 205 10.81 -10.03 -10.39
C ALA A 205 9.88 -9.98 -11.61
N ASP A 206 8.56 -10.00 -11.37
CA ASP A 206 7.52 -9.90 -12.39
C ASP A 206 6.90 -8.49 -12.49
N GLU A 207 7.67 -7.48 -12.09
CA GLU A 207 7.28 -6.08 -12.23
C GLU A 207 6.93 -5.72 -13.66
N LYS A 208 5.80 -5.00 -13.84
CA LYS A 208 5.37 -4.50 -15.15
C LYS A 208 5.13 -2.99 -15.09
N ARG A 209 5.51 -2.31 -16.15
CA ARG A 209 5.33 -0.87 -16.34
C ARG A 209 4.58 -0.63 -17.64
N GLN A 210 3.54 0.17 -17.58
CA GLN A 210 2.77 0.58 -18.74
C GLN A 210 2.55 2.09 -18.68
N PHE A 211 2.60 2.73 -19.83
CA PHE A 211 2.32 4.15 -19.97
C PHE A 211 1.13 4.35 -20.91
N ARG A 212 0.28 5.29 -20.57
CA ARG A 212 -0.89 5.71 -21.35
C ARG A 212 -1.10 7.21 -21.16
N LEU A 213 -1.82 7.84 -22.07
CA LEU A 213 -2.47 9.11 -21.79
C LEU A 213 -3.79 8.85 -21.06
N LEU A 214 -4.20 9.79 -20.21
CA LEU A 214 -5.41 9.65 -19.41
C LEU A 214 -6.65 9.41 -20.28
N GLY A 215 -6.74 10.12 -21.43
CA GLY A 215 -7.83 9.93 -22.41
C GLY A 215 -7.80 8.58 -23.12
N GLU A 216 -6.64 7.97 -23.31
CA GLU A 216 -6.51 6.62 -23.82
C GLU A 216 -6.99 5.60 -22.79
N LEU A 217 -6.51 5.73 -21.54
CA LEU A 217 -6.89 4.86 -20.45
C LEU A 217 -8.40 4.88 -20.18
N ALA A 218 -9.06 6.05 -20.29
CA ALA A 218 -10.50 6.20 -20.14
C ALA A 218 -11.34 5.39 -21.14
N ARG A 219 -10.75 5.04 -22.28
CA ARG A 219 -11.39 4.28 -23.38
C ARG A 219 -11.06 2.78 -23.39
N THR A 220 -10.15 2.35 -22.53
CA THR A 220 -9.83 0.91 -22.44
C THR A 220 -10.91 0.16 -21.66
N ASP A 221 -10.97 -1.15 -21.86
CA ASP A 221 -11.72 -2.03 -21.00
C ASP A 221 -10.99 -2.27 -19.67
N ALA A 222 -11.74 -2.65 -18.64
CA ALA A 222 -11.16 -3.01 -17.37
C ALA A 222 -10.30 -4.27 -17.52
N VAL A 223 -9.01 -4.16 -17.16
CA VAL A 223 -8.06 -5.27 -17.23
C VAL A 223 -7.85 -5.82 -15.82
N ARG A 224 -7.84 -7.15 -15.70
CA ARG A 224 -7.38 -7.79 -14.46
C ARG A 224 -5.88 -7.59 -14.32
N MET A 225 -5.49 -6.90 -13.27
CA MET A 225 -4.11 -6.66 -12.88
C MET A 225 -3.86 -7.22 -11.49
N GLY A 226 -2.61 -7.52 -11.18
CA GLY A 226 -2.14 -7.77 -9.83
C GLY A 226 -2.20 -6.51 -8.96
N PRO A 227 -1.50 -6.53 -7.81
CA PRO A 227 -1.32 -5.32 -7.01
C PRO A 227 -0.64 -4.23 -7.85
N ALA A 228 -1.35 -3.14 -8.11
CA ALA A 228 -0.83 -2.08 -8.97
C ALA A 228 -1.13 -0.69 -8.43
N LEU A 229 -0.26 0.25 -8.84
CA LEU A 229 -0.32 1.67 -8.53
C LEU A 229 -0.41 2.47 -9.82
N LEU A 230 -1.20 3.55 -9.82
CA LEU A 230 -1.22 4.52 -10.92
C LEU A 230 -0.55 5.81 -10.46
N LEU A 231 0.37 6.32 -11.27
CA LEU A 231 0.94 7.67 -11.15
C LEU A 231 0.40 8.52 -12.30
N VAL A 232 -0.25 9.63 -12.00
CA VAL A 232 -0.84 10.54 -12.98
C VAL A 232 -0.22 11.92 -12.83
N GLY A 233 0.33 12.46 -13.91
CA GLY A 233 0.91 13.81 -13.92
C GLY A 233 2.04 13.98 -14.93
N GLU A 234 2.40 15.22 -15.20
CA GLU A 234 3.46 15.58 -16.16
C GLU A 234 4.84 15.01 -15.79
N ILE A 235 5.05 14.64 -14.54
CA ILE A 235 6.26 13.95 -14.10
C ILE A 235 6.52 12.64 -14.88
N CYS A 236 5.47 11.98 -15.35
CA CYS A 236 5.57 10.71 -16.08
C CYS A 236 5.93 10.89 -17.57
N ARG A 237 5.94 12.11 -18.11
CA ARG A 237 6.11 12.39 -19.55
C ARG A 237 7.42 11.87 -20.09
N GLU A 238 8.53 12.15 -19.41
CA GLU A 238 9.86 11.74 -19.87
C GLU A 238 10.03 10.21 -19.81
N ALA A 239 9.55 9.56 -18.74
CA ALA A 239 9.60 8.10 -18.62
C ALA A 239 8.73 7.42 -19.69
N MET A 240 7.58 8.00 -20.04
CA MET A 240 6.73 7.53 -21.13
C MET A 240 7.45 7.59 -22.48
N HIS A 241 8.16 8.67 -22.79
CA HIS A 241 8.92 8.81 -24.04
C HIS A 241 10.11 7.85 -24.11
N GLY A 242 10.82 7.66 -22.98
CA GLY A 242 11.95 6.72 -22.92
C GLY A 242 11.57 5.24 -22.97
N ALA A 243 10.30 4.91 -22.69
CA ALA A 243 9.78 3.55 -22.76
C ALA A 243 9.23 3.17 -24.15
N GLN A 244 9.08 4.12 -25.08
CA GLN A 244 8.76 3.81 -26.47
C GLN A 244 9.99 3.19 -27.11
N PRO A 245 9.90 2.00 -27.75
CA PRO A 245 11.01 1.43 -28.51
C PRO A 245 11.41 2.47 -29.56
N GLY A 246 12.69 2.82 -29.56
CA GLY A 246 13.24 3.81 -30.48
C GLY A 246 12.92 3.48 -31.93
N ASN A 247 12.61 4.52 -32.71
CA ASN A 247 12.62 4.50 -34.19
C ASN A 247 13.96 4.05 -34.70
#